data_131cb5868f6a04a5cbf044fbdc19e743
#
_entry.id   131cb5868f6a04a5cbf044fbdc19e743
#
_cell.length_a   1.000
_cell.length_b   1.000
_cell.length_c   1.000
_cell.angle_alpha   90.00
_cell.angle_beta   90.00
_cell.angle_gamma   90.00
#
_symmetry.space_group_name_H-M   'P 1'
#
loop_
_entity.id
_entity.type
_entity.pdbx_description
1 polymer ?
#
loop_
_entity_poly.entity_id
_entity_poly.type
_entity_poly.pdbx_seq_one_letter_code
_entity_poly.pdbx_strand_id
1 'polypeptide(L)'
;NQAWSIDITYIPIRHGFLYLTAVIDWYSRCIVGWEVDDTLDTRMVINALKKAFAVSKPQILNSDQGCQFTSQQYVDFVKENGIRQSMDGKSRWADNIMIERWFRSFKYEEAYLTLYNNIKEARSAIGRYVHTYNFERCHSALDYKTPAECYYPAMLLPYVA
;
A
#
# COMPACT_ATOMS: atom_id res chain seq x y z
N ASN A 1 -9.55 -6.00 -7.42
CA ASN A 1 -10.28 -4.84 -6.85
C ASN A 1 -11.52 -5.21 -6.02
N GLN A 2 -11.57 -6.43 -5.46
CA GLN A 2 -12.66 -6.79 -4.54
C GLN A 2 -12.37 -6.25 -3.14
N ALA A 3 -11.19 -6.54 -2.60
CA ALA A 3 -10.77 -6.10 -1.28
C ALA A 3 -9.32 -5.60 -1.30
N TRP A 4 -9.10 -4.47 -0.64
CA TRP A 4 -7.78 -3.89 -0.41
C TRP A 4 -7.55 -3.74 1.09
N SER A 5 -6.27 -3.79 1.50
CA SER A 5 -5.84 -3.35 2.82
C SER A 5 -5.04 -2.07 2.73
N ILE A 6 -5.22 -1.21 3.72
CA ILE A 6 -4.41 -0.01 3.93
C ILE A 6 -3.83 -0.03 5.34
N ASP A 7 -2.57 0.34 5.47
CA ASP A 7 -1.91 0.43 6.77
C ASP A 7 -0.75 1.44 6.72
N ILE A 8 -0.24 1.80 7.89
CA ILE A 8 0.83 2.77 8.07
C ILE A 8 1.98 2.09 8.81
N THR A 9 3.19 2.34 8.34
CA THR A 9 4.40 1.99 9.09
C THR A 9 5.33 3.21 9.18
N TYR A 10 6.25 3.20 10.13
CA TYR A 10 7.31 4.19 10.17
C TYR A 10 8.63 3.61 9.67
N ILE A 11 9.46 4.45 9.08
CA ILE A 11 10.79 4.12 8.58
C ILE A 11 11.82 5.09 9.16
N PRO A 12 12.98 4.60 9.62
CA PRO A 12 14.02 5.47 10.15
C PRO A 12 14.68 6.26 9.01
N ILE A 13 15.04 7.49 9.32
CA ILE A 13 15.94 8.32 8.52
C ILE A 13 17.09 8.80 9.38
N ARG A 14 18.08 9.48 8.81
CA ARG A 14 19.27 9.96 9.56
C ARG A 14 18.91 10.76 10.79
N HIS A 15 17.88 11.60 10.74
CA HIS A 15 17.44 12.46 11.84
C HIS A 15 15.93 12.33 12.06
N GLY A 16 15.48 11.18 12.60
CA GLY A 16 14.08 10.94 12.96
C GLY A 16 13.45 9.82 12.18
N PHE A 17 12.15 9.95 11.89
CA PHE A 17 11.33 8.95 11.23
C PHE A 17 10.44 9.58 10.17
N LEU A 18 10.11 8.81 9.16
CA LEU A 18 9.03 9.08 8.23
C LEU A 18 7.93 8.04 8.40
N TYR A 19 6.75 8.38 7.96
CA TYR A 19 5.60 7.48 7.93
C TYR A 19 5.31 7.09 6.48
N LEU A 20 5.10 5.81 6.25
CA LEU A 20 4.73 5.24 4.96
C LEU A 20 3.34 4.64 5.08
N THR A 21 2.40 5.18 4.32
CA THR A 21 1.10 4.55 4.06
C THR A 21 1.20 3.73 2.77
N ALA A 22 0.70 2.51 2.78
CA ALA A 22 0.59 1.69 1.58
C ALA A 22 -0.80 1.05 1.49
N VAL A 23 -1.22 0.80 0.25
CA VAL A 23 -2.48 0.14 -0.09
C VAL A 23 -2.18 -1.07 -0.97
N ILE A 24 -2.64 -2.24 -0.58
CA ILE A 24 -2.41 -3.50 -1.29
C ILE A 24 -3.73 -4.13 -1.74
N ASP A 25 -3.79 -4.60 -2.97
CA ASP A 25 -4.89 -5.43 -3.46
C ASP A 25 -4.70 -6.89 -3.01
N TRP A 26 -5.73 -7.48 -2.42
CA TRP A 26 -5.62 -8.82 -1.85
C TRP A 26 -5.42 -9.92 -2.90
N TYR A 27 -6.05 -9.78 -4.06
CA TYR A 27 -5.98 -10.79 -5.11
C TYR A 27 -4.60 -10.81 -5.79
N SER A 28 -4.18 -9.65 -6.29
CA SER A 28 -2.94 -9.51 -7.07
C SER A 28 -1.70 -9.29 -6.21
N ARG A 29 -1.87 -8.91 -4.94
CA ARG A 29 -0.80 -8.42 -4.05
C ARG A 29 -0.11 -7.15 -4.55
N CYS A 30 -0.68 -6.49 -5.56
CA CYS A 30 -0.15 -5.25 -6.11
C CYS A 30 -0.26 -4.12 -5.08
N ILE A 31 0.81 -3.34 -4.91
CA ILE A 31 0.75 -2.08 -4.19
C ILE A 31 0.13 -1.06 -5.13
N VAL A 32 -1.13 -0.73 -4.87
CA VAL A 32 -1.95 0.12 -5.74
C VAL A 32 -1.85 1.60 -5.42
N GLY A 33 -1.37 1.93 -4.22
CA GLY A 33 -1.13 3.30 -3.80
C GLY A 33 -0.20 3.36 -2.59
N TRP A 34 0.54 4.45 -2.49
CA TRP A 34 1.39 4.71 -1.33
C TRP A 34 1.70 6.21 -1.20
N GLU A 35 2.02 6.62 0.04
CA GLU A 35 2.47 7.98 0.35
C GLU A 35 3.45 7.94 1.51
N VAL A 36 4.43 8.83 1.49
CA VAL A 36 5.40 9.02 2.58
C VAL A 36 5.37 10.47 3.05
N ASP A 37 5.35 10.67 4.37
CA ASP A 37 5.31 11.98 5.00
C ASP A 37 6.13 11.96 6.29
N ASP A 38 6.52 13.14 6.76
CA ASP A 38 7.18 13.34 8.07
C ASP A 38 6.16 13.50 9.22
N THR A 39 4.89 13.63 8.90
CA THR A 39 3.78 13.73 9.85
C THR A 39 2.80 12.59 9.70
N LEU A 40 2.30 12.09 10.83
CA LEU A 40 1.27 11.06 10.89
C LEU A 40 -0.12 11.71 10.83
N ASP A 41 -0.51 12.16 9.65
CA ASP A 41 -1.76 12.88 9.38
C ASP A 41 -2.72 12.05 8.50
N THR A 42 -4.01 12.20 8.72
CA THR A 42 -5.07 11.60 7.88
C THR A 42 -4.94 11.99 6.40
N ARG A 43 -4.41 13.19 6.09
CA ARG A 43 -4.18 13.63 4.70
C ARG A 43 -3.20 12.73 3.95
N MET A 44 -2.17 12.21 4.63
CA MET A 44 -1.22 11.25 4.03
C MET A 44 -1.96 9.99 3.57
N VAL A 45 -2.83 9.46 4.43
CA VAL A 45 -3.66 8.28 4.13
C VAL A 45 -4.57 8.53 2.94
N ILE A 46 -5.27 9.66 2.93
CA ILE A 46 -6.16 10.07 1.83
C ILE A 46 -5.37 10.27 0.52
N ASN A 47 -4.17 10.82 0.58
CA ASN A 47 -3.32 10.98 -0.60
C ASN A 47 -2.88 9.64 -1.20
N ALA A 48 -2.55 8.66 -0.37
CA ALA A 48 -2.28 7.29 -0.83
C ALA A 48 -3.49 6.68 -1.55
N LEU A 49 -4.70 6.86 -0.97
CA LEU A 49 -5.95 6.40 -1.58
C LEU A 49 -6.28 7.13 -2.88
N LYS A 50 -6.09 8.44 -2.96
CA LYS A 50 -6.31 9.21 -4.20
C LYS A 50 -5.45 8.69 -5.35
N LYS A 51 -4.20 8.34 -5.08
CA LYS A 51 -3.30 7.73 -6.08
C LYS A 51 -3.82 6.36 -6.53
N ALA A 52 -4.26 5.53 -5.60
CA ALA A 52 -4.84 4.22 -5.89
C ALA A 52 -6.14 4.35 -6.70
N PHE A 53 -7.03 5.26 -6.30
CA PHE A 53 -8.34 5.47 -6.94
C PHE A 53 -8.26 6.10 -8.34
N ALA A 54 -7.13 6.68 -8.71
CA ALA A 54 -6.91 7.17 -10.08
C ALA A 54 -6.92 6.03 -11.11
N VAL A 55 -6.64 4.80 -10.68
CA VAL A 55 -6.61 3.62 -11.55
C VAL A 55 -7.87 2.78 -11.37
N SER A 56 -8.22 2.44 -10.14
CA SER A 56 -9.38 1.61 -9.81
C SER A 56 -9.81 1.81 -8.37
N LYS A 57 -10.98 1.29 -7.99
CA LYS A 57 -11.49 1.34 -6.61
C LYS A 57 -11.88 -0.05 -6.13
N PRO A 58 -11.67 -0.38 -4.84
CA PRO A 58 -12.13 -1.65 -4.28
C PRO A 58 -13.61 -1.58 -3.90
N GLN A 59 -14.22 -2.74 -3.67
CA GLN A 59 -15.52 -2.85 -3.03
C GLN A 59 -15.39 -2.70 -1.51
N ILE A 60 -14.30 -3.22 -0.95
CA ILE A 60 -13.99 -3.24 0.48
C ILE A 60 -12.59 -2.69 0.70
N LEU A 61 -12.46 -1.78 1.65
CA LEU A 61 -11.18 -1.29 2.14
C LEU A 61 -11.04 -1.66 3.61
N ASN A 62 -10.06 -2.52 3.91
CA ASN A 62 -9.76 -2.96 5.26
C ASN A 62 -8.63 -2.13 5.87
N SER A 63 -8.78 -1.77 7.14
CA SER A 63 -7.77 -1.08 7.94
C SER A 63 -7.79 -1.56 9.37
N ASP A 64 -6.78 -1.22 10.14
CA ASP A 64 -6.83 -1.33 11.60
C ASP A 64 -7.73 -0.23 12.20
N GLN A 65 -7.79 -0.16 13.54
CA GLN A 65 -8.56 0.84 14.28
C GLN A 65 -7.72 2.08 14.64
N GLY A 66 -6.65 2.35 13.93
CA GLY A 66 -5.82 3.54 14.13
C GLY A 66 -6.63 4.85 13.99
N CYS A 67 -6.22 5.89 14.71
CA CYS A 67 -6.95 7.16 14.74
C CYS A 67 -7.08 7.82 13.37
N GLN A 68 -6.17 7.55 12.43
CA GLN A 68 -6.25 8.05 11.06
C GLN A 68 -7.41 7.42 10.30
N PHE A 69 -7.68 6.12 10.55
CA PHE A 69 -8.73 5.33 9.87
C PHE A 69 -10.10 5.48 10.51
N THR A 70 -10.16 6.01 11.73
CA THR A 70 -11.42 6.32 12.45
C THR A 70 -11.78 7.80 12.38
N SER A 71 -10.92 8.64 11.79
CA SER A 71 -11.19 10.06 11.64
C SER A 71 -12.39 10.31 10.73
N GLN A 72 -13.20 11.33 11.04
CA GLN A 72 -14.37 11.66 10.23
C GLN A 72 -13.99 11.94 8.78
N GLN A 73 -12.88 12.65 8.56
CA GLN A 73 -12.37 12.97 7.23
C GLN A 73 -12.07 11.72 6.40
N TYR A 74 -11.48 10.69 6.99
CA TYR A 74 -11.20 9.42 6.30
C TYR A 74 -12.49 8.65 6.00
N VAL A 75 -13.35 8.52 7.01
CA VAL A 75 -14.64 7.79 6.89
C VAL A 75 -15.50 8.41 5.79
N ASP A 76 -15.62 9.74 5.78
CA ASP A 76 -16.38 10.46 4.75
C ASP A 76 -15.77 10.25 3.36
N PHE A 77 -14.46 10.36 3.23
CA PHE A 77 -13.77 10.16 1.96
C PHE A 77 -13.99 8.73 1.38
N VAL A 78 -13.88 7.71 2.22
CA VAL A 78 -14.12 6.31 1.80
C VAL A 78 -15.58 6.12 1.39
N LYS A 79 -16.53 6.63 2.18
CA LYS A 79 -17.98 6.56 1.93
C LYS A 79 -18.39 7.29 0.65
N GLU A 80 -17.89 8.51 0.44
CA GLU A 80 -18.17 9.32 -0.77
C GLU A 80 -17.68 8.64 -2.04
N ASN A 81 -16.64 7.79 -1.95
CA ASN A 81 -16.15 6.98 -3.05
C ASN A 81 -16.92 5.67 -3.24
N GLY A 82 -17.97 5.41 -2.46
CA GLY A 82 -18.82 4.23 -2.57
C GLY A 82 -18.17 2.93 -2.06
N ILE A 83 -17.14 3.06 -1.23
CA ILE A 83 -16.35 1.93 -0.73
C ILE A 83 -16.85 1.54 0.67
N ARG A 84 -17.00 0.24 0.90
CA ARG A 84 -17.32 -0.28 2.22
C ARG A 84 -16.06 -0.39 3.07
N GLN A 85 -16.01 0.35 4.17
CA GLN A 85 -14.94 0.23 5.15
C GLN A 85 -15.12 -1.04 5.98
N SER A 86 -14.04 -1.81 6.14
CA SER A 86 -13.91 -2.91 7.08
C SER A 86 -12.78 -2.59 8.05
N MET A 87 -13.00 -2.86 9.34
CA MET A 87 -11.97 -2.70 10.37
C MET A 87 -11.69 -4.04 11.03
N ASP A 88 -10.42 -4.30 11.33
CA ASP A 88 -10.01 -5.49 12.07
C ASP A 88 -10.66 -5.45 13.46
N GLY A 89 -11.57 -6.39 13.70
CA GLY A 89 -12.07 -6.66 15.04
C GLY A 89 -11.08 -7.53 15.82
N LYS A 90 -11.28 -7.67 17.14
CA LYS A 90 -10.43 -8.45 18.06
C LYS A 90 -10.12 -9.91 17.63
N SER A 91 -10.72 -10.42 16.54
CA SER A 91 -10.57 -11.79 16.07
C SER A 91 -10.14 -11.92 14.61
N ARG A 92 -9.84 -10.82 13.90
CA ARG A 92 -9.55 -10.81 12.46
C ARG A 92 -8.15 -10.30 12.11
N TRP A 93 -7.17 -10.70 12.89
CA TRP A 93 -5.75 -10.41 12.63
C TRP A 93 -5.27 -10.89 11.25
N ALA A 94 -5.96 -11.87 10.65
CA ALA A 94 -5.63 -12.40 9.33
C ALA A 94 -5.90 -11.42 8.17
N ASP A 95 -6.77 -10.44 8.37
CA ASP A 95 -7.22 -9.55 7.31
C ASP A 95 -6.13 -8.53 6.90
N ASN A 96 -5.14 -8.26 7.78
CA ASN A 96 -4.03 -7.33 7.51
C ASN A 96 -2.67 -8.01 7.21
N ILE A 97 -2.63 -9.33 7.24
CA ILE A 97 -1.39 -10.12 7.08
C ILE A 97 -0.62 -9.78 5.79
N MET A 98 -1.32 -9.47 4.70
CA MET A 98 -0.67 -9.22 3.42
C MET A 98 0.14 -7.93 3.43
N ILE A 99 -0.44 -6.85 3.96
CA ILE A 99 0.25 -5.57 4.02
C ILE A 99 1.36 -5.57 5.09
N GLU A 100 1.13 -6.23 6.22
CA GLU A 100 2.17 -6.42 7.25
C GLU A 100 3.37 -7.20 6.71
N ARG A 101 3.13 -8.26 5.93
CA ARG A 101 4.19 -9.03 5.27
C ARG A 101 4.94 -8.20 4.24
N TRP A 102 4.24 -7.37 3.47
CA TRP A 102 4.87 -6.45 2.53
C TRP A 102 5.74 -5.42 3.25
N PHE A 103 5.25 -4.79 4.32
CA PHE A 103 6.05 -3.87 5.12
C PHE A 103 7.30 -4.53 5.71
N ARG A 104 7.16 -5.77 6.18
CA ARG A 104 8.31 -6.52 6.68
C ARG A 104 9.36 -6.71 5.59
N SER A 105 8.96 -7.17 4.40
CA SER A 105 9.86 -7.33 3.26
C SER A 105 10.53 -6.02 2.87
N PHE A 106 9.76 -4.95 2.75
CA PHE A 106 10.29 -3.61 2.46
C PHE A 106 11.32 -3.14 3.49
N LYS A 107 11.04 -3.33 4.77
CA LYS A 107 11.96 -2.92 5.84
C LYS A 107 13.28 -3.68 5.78
N TYR A 108 13.25 -4.99 5.63
CA TYR A 108 14.46 -5.81 5.61
C TYR A 108 15.24 -5.71 4.29
N GLU A 109 14.58 -5.50 3.19
CA GLU A 109 15.22 -5.45 1.87
C GLU A 109 15.68 -4.05 1.46
N GLU A 110 15.09 -3.00 2.01
CA GLU A 110 15.35 -1.62 1.61
C GLU A 110 15.58 -0.69 2.81
N ALA A 111 14.57 -0.46 3.65
CA ALA A 111 14.58 0.65 4.62
C ALA A 111 15.65 0.51 5.70
N TYR A 112 15.97 -0.70 6.15
CA TYR A 112 17.01 -0.93 7.15
C TYR A 112 18.42 -1.03 6.56
N LEU A 113 18.53 -1.25 5.25
CA LEU A 113 19.80 -1.31 4.54
C LEU A 113 20.25 0.06 4.04
N THR A 114 19.33 1.02 3.93
CA THR A 114 19.60 2.34 3.38
C THR A 114 19.27 3.42 4.41
N LEU A 115 20.27 4.24 4.76
CA LEU A 115 20.07 5.39 5.63
C LEU A 115 19.68 6.60 4.79
N TYR A 116 18.39 6.88 4.67
CA TYR A 116 17.90 8.06 3.95
C TYR A 116 18.28 9.35 4.71
N ASN A 117 18.75 10.35 3.99
CA ASN A 117 19.06 11.65 4.56
C ASN A 117 17.82 12.54 4.74
N ASN A 118 16.82 12.37 3.90
CA ASN A 118 15.61 13.19 3.87
C ASN A 118 14.44 12.46 3.19
N ILE A 119 13.27 13.07 3.25
CA ILE A 119 12.03 12.53 2.66
C ILE A 119 12.12 12.35 1.13
N LYS A 120 12.86 13.20 0.43
CA LYS A 120 13.00 13.12 -1.03
C LYS A 120 13.76 11.85 -1.44
N GLU A 121 14.85 11.53 -0.75
CA GLU A 121 15.60 10.28 -0.96
C GLU A 121 14.74 9.06 -0.64
N ALA A 122 14.05 9.08 0.50
CA ALA A 122 13.15 8.01 0.92
C ALA A 122 12.04 7.80 -0.12
N ARG A 123 11.38 8.86 -0.58
CA ARG A 123 10.32 8.79 -1.59
C ARG A 123 10.82 8.17 -2.90
N SER A 124 11.99 8.56 -3.35
CA SER A 124 12.61 8.00 -4.57
C SER A 124 12.92 6.50 -4.41
N ALA A 125 13.49 6.10 -3.28
CA ALA A 125 13.83 4.70 -3.00
C ALA A 125 12.57 3.83 -2.85
N ILE A 126 11.56 4.31 -2.13
CA ILE A 126 10.27 3.62 -1.99
C ILE A 126 9.61 3.44 -3.36
N GLY A 127 9.62 4.46 -4.22
CA GLY A 127 9.07 4.38 -5.57
C GLY A 127 9.75 3.30 -6.40
N ARG A 128 11.09 3.21 -6.37
CA ARG A 128 11.84 2.14 -7.05
C ARG A 128 11.51 0.76 -6.48
N TYR A 129 11.46 0.64 -5.15
CA TYR A 129 11.13 -0.63 -4.51
C TYR A 129 9.72 -1.11 -4.88
N VAL A 130 8.72 -0.22 -4.83
CA VAL A 130 7.33 -0.53 -5.23
C VAL A 130 7.27 -0.93 -6.71
N HIS A 131 8.02 -0.23 -7.58
CA HIS A 131 8.08 -0.59 -9.00
C HIS A 131 8.64 -2.00 -9.20
N THR A 132 9.80 -2.29 -8.62
CA THR A 132 10.41 -3.63 -8.71
C THR A 132 9.50 -4.70 -8.11
N TYR A 133 8.88 -4.44 -6.97
CA TYR A 133 7.94 -5.37 -6.35
C TYR A 133 6.73 -5.66 -7.26
N ASN A 134 6.13 -4.64 -7.84
CA ASN A 134 4.92 -4.79 -8.65
C ASN A 134 5.19 -5.39 -10.03
N PHE A 135 6.28 -5.00 -10.70
CA PHE A 135 6.48 -5.25 -12.14
C PHE A 135 7.61 -6.25 -12.46
N GLU A 136 8.52 -6.50 -11.53
CA GLU A 136 9.71 -7.32 -11.82
C GLU A 136 9.80 -8.57 -10.94
N ARG A 137 9.20 -8.53 -9.74
CA ARG A 137 9.27 -9.64 -8.79
C ARG A 137 8.14 -10.64 -9.02
N CYS A 138 8.50 -11.87 -9.36
CA CYS A 138 7.56 -12.98 -9.46
C CYS A 138 7.26 -13.58 -8.08
N HIS A 139 6.01 -14.00 -7.87
CA HIS A 139 5.55 -14.59 -6.61
C HIS A 139 5.00 -16.00 -6.84
N SER A 140 5.49 -16.99 -6.09
CA SER A 140 5.02 -18.37 -6.16
C SER A 140 3.51 -18.50 -5.90
N ALA A 141 2.98 -17.69 -4.99
CA ALA A 141 1.55 -17.66 -4.69
C ALA A 141 0.68 -16.99 -5.79
N LEU A 142 1.30 -16.44 -6.83
CA LEU A 142 0.67 -15.89 -8.03
C LEU A 142 1.06 -16.71 -9.28
N ASP A 143 1.34 -17.99 -9.12
CA ASP A 143 1.83 -18.86 -10.20
C ASP A 143 3.06 -18.28 -10.91
N TYR A 144 3.99 -17.71 -10.14
CA TYR A 144 5.21 -17.05 -10.60
C TYR A 144 4.99 -15.83 -11.49
N LYS A 145 3.79 -15.23 -11.44
CA LYS A 145 3.52 -13.93 -12.07
C LYS A 145 3.92 -12.78 -11.15
N THR A 146 4.09 -11.62 -11.74
CA THR A 146 4.24 -10.39 -10.98
C THR A 146 2.88 -9.88 -10.48
N PRO A 147 2.83 -9.08 -9.41
CA PRO A 147 1.60 -8.43 -8.98
C PRO A 147 0.91 -7.63 -10.09
N ALA A 148 1.68 -6.92 -10.92
CA ALA A 148 1.15 -6.13 -12.02
C ALA A 148 0.51 -6.99 -13.11
N GLU A 149 1.06 -8.16 -13.44
CA GLU A 149 0.44 -9.10 -14.39
C GLU A 149 -0.92 -9.60 -13.90
N CYS A 150 -1.09 -9.74 -12.59
CA CYS A 150 -2.38 -10.13 -12.00
C CYS A 150 -3.35 -8.95 -11.87
N TYR A 151 -2.84 -7.73 -11.65
CA TYR A 151 -3.65 -6.53 -11.45
C TYR A 151 -4.10 -5.88 -12.76
N TYR A 152 -3.23 -5.90 -13.79
CA TYR A 152 -3.45 -5.27 -15.11
C TYR A 152 -3.46 -6.29 -16.26
N PRO A 153 -4.26 -7.37 -16.21
CA PRO A 153 -4.17 -8.41 -17.22
C PRO A 153 -4.45 -7.91 -18.65
N ALA A 154 -5.26 -6.87 -18.81
CA ALA A 154 -5.59 -6.29 -20.10
C ALA A 154 -4.50 -5.37 -20.69
N MET A 155 -3.59 -4.84 -19.88
CA MET A 155 -2.50 -3.96 -20.35
C MET A 155 -1.30 -4.73 -20.90
N LEU A 156 -1.20 -6.01 -20.62
CA LEU A 156 -0.05 -6.86 -20.99
C LEU A 156 -0.32 -7.71 -22.24
N LEU A 157 -1.55 -7.73 -22.74
CA LEU A 157 -1.97 -8.49 -23.91
C LEU A 157 -1.45 -7.98 -25.29
N PRO A 158 -1.02 -6.72 -25.50
CA PRO A 158 -0.58 -6.25 -26.82
C PRO A 158 0.82 -6.71 -27.25
N TYR A 159 1.58 -7.38 -26.39
CA TYR A 159 2.96 -7.77 -26.70
C TYR A 159 3.17 -9.26 -26.94
N VAL A 160 2.09 -10.03 -27.14
CA VAL A 160 2.13 -11.42 -27.55
C VAL A 160 1.49 -11.52 -28.94
N ALA A 161 2.19 -11.02 -29.93
CA ALA A 161 1.95 -11.28 -31.34
C ALA A 161 3.28 -11.50 -32.05
#